data_1eae5e77b98fcba048557a09526dd505
#
_entry.id   1eae5e77b98fcba048557a09526dd505
#
_cell.length_a   1.000
_cell.length_b   1.000
_cell.length_c   1.000
_cell.angle_alpha   90.00
_cell.angle_beta   90.00
_cell.angle_gamma   90.00
#
_symmetry.space_group_name_H-M   'P 1'
#
loop_
_entity.id
_entity.type
_entity.pdbx_description
1 polymer ?
#
loop_
_entity_poly.entity_id
_entity_poly.type
_entity_poly.pdbx_seq_one_letter_code
_entity_poly.pdbx_strand_id
1 'polypeptide(L)'
;MPESALLALFLALVQLESGGDLGARNGDAIGPAQIRPGVLADCAKLGVKGDPRTLAGSFTLFRAYTGSTLARRGLPDTPRNRANAWRFGPYSSAVTRNAETTYSRKAEALSRDLSFVEKWPLKAQSQANALRHRPQNAR
;
A
#
# COMPACT_ATOMS: atom_id res chain seq x y z
N MET A 1 -14.00 6.18 -0.44
CA MET A 1 -13.35 6.28 -1.78
C MET A 1 -13.92 5.21 -2.70
N PRO A 2 -14.15 5.52 -3.98
CA PRO A 2 -14.47 4.49 -4.97
C PRO A 2 -13.33 3.48 -5.12
N GLU A 3 -13.66 2.26 -5.52
CA GLU A 3 -12.68 1.16 -5.64
C GLU A 3 -11.53 1.51 -6.59
N SER A 4 -11.83 2.10 -7.76
CA SER A 4 -10.82 2.49 -8.74
C SER A 4 -9.86 3.56 -8.20
N ALA A 5 -10.38 4.52 -7.44
CA ALA A 5 -9.56 5.56 -6.81
C ALA A 5 -8.68 4.97 -5.70
N LEU A 6 -9.20 4.03 -4.95
CA LEU A 6 -8.45 3.34 -3.90
C LEU A 6 -7.30 2.52 -4.49
N LEU A 7 -7.55 1.81 -5.59
CA LEU A 7 -6.51 1.06 -6.29
C LEU A 7 -5.44 1.99 -6.87
N ALA A 8 -5.82 3.09 -7.50
CA ALA A 8 -4.87 4.07 -8.01
C ALA A 8 -3.98 4.65 -6.91
N LEU A 9 -4.57 4.97 -5.75
CA LEU A 9 -3.82 5.42 -4.59
C LEU A 9 -2.85 4.34 -4.11
N PHE A 10 -3.30 3.10 -3.99
CA PHE A 10 -2.45 1.99 -3.58
C PHE A 10 -1.24 1.83 -4.51
N LEU A 11 -1.45 1.87 -5.82
CA LEU A 11 -0.35 1.77 -6.79
C LEU A 11 0.63 2.95 -6.67
N ALA A 12 0.13 4.15 -6.39
CA ALA A 12 0.97 5.31 -6.10
C ALA A 12 1.84 5.07 -4.86
N LEU A 13 1.27 4.53 -3.80
CA LEU A 13 2.03 4.19 -2.59
C LEU A 13 3.09 3.12 -2.86
N VAL A 14 2.76 2.10 -3.62
CA VAL A 14 3.72 1.07 -4.03
C VAL A 14 4.90 1.69 -4.78
N GLN A 15 4.63 2.64 -5.68
CA GLN A 15 5.69 3.37 -6.38
C GLN A 15 6.59 4.14 -5.42
N LEU A 16 6.01 4.82 -4.43
CA LEU A 16 6.77 5.57 -3.43
C LEU A 16 7.57 4.66 -2.49
N GLU A 17 7.02 3.50 -2.12
CA GLU A 17 7.64 2.60 -1.15
C GLU A 17 8.77 1.74 -1.76
N SER A 18 8.57 1.23 -2.96
CA SER A 18 9.49 0.24 -3.55
C SER A 18 9.82 0.46 -5.03
N GLY A 19 9.25 1.48 -5.68
CA GLY A 19 9.35 1.62 -7.13
C GLY A 19 8.64 0.50 -7.89
N GLY A 20 7.77 -0.26 -7.24
CA GLY A 20 7.06 -1.38 -7.84
C GLY A 20 7.79 -2.72 -7.75
N ASP A 21 8.82 -2.82 -6.95
CA ASP A 21 9.60 -4.04 -6.77
C ASP A 21 8.86 -5.03 -5.86
N LEU A 22 8.39 -6.16 -6.42
CA LEU A 22 7.70 -7.21 -5.67
C LEU A 22 8.61 -7.90 -4.65
N GLY A 23 9.92 -7.92 -4.91
CA GLY A 23 10.92 -8.53 -4.04
C GLY A 23 11.58 -7.56 -3.07
N ALA A 24 11.09 -6.33 -2.98
CA ALA A 24 11.71 -5.31 -2.13
C ALA A 24 11.73 -5.73 -0.66
N ARG A 25 12.83 -5.46 0.00
CA ARG A 25 12.99 -5.69 1.43
C ARG A 25 13.85 -4.59 2.03
N ASN A 26 13.36 -3.98 3.10
CA ASN A 26 14.07 -2.95 3.84
C ASN A 26 13.86 -3.22 5.34
N GLY A 27 14.86 -3.85 5.98
CA GLY A 27 14.71 -4.32 7.35
C GLY A 27 13.61 -5.38 7.43
N ASP A 28 12.61 -5.15 8.27
CA ASP A 28 11.44 -6.02 8.43
C ASP A 28 10.27 -5.67 7.49
N ALA A 29 10.41 -4.61 6.69
CA ALA A 29 9.42 -4.24 5.66
C ALA A 29 9.64 -5.09 4.40
N ILE A 30 8.59 -5.73 3.91
CA ILE A 30 8.67 -6.66 2.78
C ILE A 30 7.64 -6.36 1.71
N GLY A 31 8.00 -6.68 0.48
CA GLY A 31 7.13 -6.63 -0.68
C GLY A 31 6.95 -5.24 -1.27
N PRO A 32 6.08 -5.14 -2.30
CA PRO A 32 5.92 -3.91 -3.07
C PRO A 32 5.40 -2.72 -2.27
N ALA A 33 4.59 -2.95 -1.26
CA ALA A 33 4.05 -1.90 -0.39
C ALA A 33 4.84 -1.72 0.90
N GLN A 34 5.94 -2.44 1.08
CA GLN A 34 6.80 -2.37 2.26
C GLN A 34 6.03 -2.60 3.55
N ILE A 35 5.39 -3.77 3.64
CA ILE A 35 4.54 -4.15 4.77
C ILE A 35 5.41 -4.66 5.93
N ARG A 36 5.19 -4.09 7.10
CA ARG A 36 5.86 -4.47 8.34
C ARG A 36 5.04 -5.49 9.13
N PRO A 37 5.68 -6.26 10.03
CA PRO A 37 4.98 -7.27 10.83
C PRO A 37 3.79 -6.71 11.63
N GLY A 38 3.86 -5.47 12.11
CA GLY A 38 2.77 -4.82 12.84
C GLY A 38 1.50 -4.66 12.02
N VAL A 39 1.63 -4.36 10.73
CA VAL A 39 0.48 -4.27 9.82
C VAL A 39 -0.16 -5.65 9.65
N LEU A 40 0.64 -6.69 9.46
CA LEU A 40 0.15 -8.07 9.36
C LEU A 40 -0.60 -8.49 10.62
N ALA A 41 -0.05 -8.17 11.80
CA ALA A 41 -0.69 -8.48 13.08
C ALA A 41 -2.02 -7.74 13.25
N ASP A 42 -2.07 -6.46 12.91
CA ASP A 42 -3.30 -5.67 13.02
C ASP A 42 -4.37 -6.17 12.04
N CYS A 43 -3.99 -6.51 10.82
CA CYS A 43 -4.93 -7.11 9.85
C CYS A 43 -5.43 -8.47 10.33
N ALA A 44 -4.58 -9.30 10.93
CA ALA A 44 -4.99 -10.59 11.48
C ALA A 44 -6.07 -10.43 12.55
N LYS A 45 -5.97 -9.40 13.39
CA LYS A 45 -7.01 -9.08 14.39
C LYS A 45 -8.36 -8.71 13.74
N LEU A 46 -8.32 -8.20 12.53
CA LEU A 46 -9.53 -7.89 11.74
C LEU A 46 -10.05 -9.10 10.95
N GLY A 47 -9.38 -10.25 11.06
CA GLY A 47 -9.71 -11.43 10.26
C GLY A 47 -9.26 -11.34 8.81
N VAL A 48 -8.31 -10.46 8.50
CA VAL A 48 -7.84 -10.21 7.14
C VAL A 48 -6.44 -10.75 6.96
N LYS A 49 -6.26 -11.55 5.92
CA LYS A 49 -4.97 -12.13 5.53
C LYS A 49 -4.65 -11.74 4.09
N GLY A 50 -3.36 -11.58 3.80
CA GLY A 50 -2.87 -11.34 2.45
C GLY A 50 -1.37 -11.61 2.41
N ASP A 51 -0.87 -12.04 1.25
CA ASP A 51 0.57 -12.22 1.05
C ASP A 51 1.20 -10.86 0.76
N PRO A 52 2.06 -10.34 1.65
CA PRO A 52 2.69 -9.03 1.46
C PRO A 52 3.67 -9.00 0.27
N ARG A 53 4.01 -10.15 -0.30
CA ARG A 53 4.90 -10.23 -1.47
C ARG A 53 4.17 -10.11 -2.80
N THR A 54 2.84 -10.10 -2.79
CA THR A 54 2.01 -9.92 -3.99
C THR A 54 1.31 -8.59 -3.98
N LEU A 55 0.98 -8.06 -5.16
CA LEU A 55 0.19 -6.83 -5.26
C LEU A 55 -1.23 -7.03 -4.72
N ALA A 56 -1.86 -8.14 -5.08
CA ALA A 56 -3.23 -8.43 -4.63
C ALA A 56 -3.31 -8.57 -3.11
N GLY A 57 -2.38 -9.33 -2.51
CA GLY A 57 -2.32 -9.49 -1.06
C GLY A 57 -2.01 -8.18 -0.35
N SER A 58 -1.06 -7.41 -0.87
CA SER A 58 -0.72 -6.09 -0.32
C SER A 58 -1.88 -5.12 -0.39
N PHE A 59 -2.65 -5.14 -1.49
CA PHE A 59 -3.83 -4.28 -1.63
C PHE A 59 -4.91 -4.65 -0.60
N THR A 60 -5.15 -5.93 -0.40
CA THR A 60 -6.08 -6.41 0.63
C THR A 60 -5.69 -5.89 2.02
N LEU A 61 -4.41 -6.00 2.36
CA LEU A 61 -3.89 -5.51 3.65
C LEU A 61 -3.97 -3.99 3.77
N PHE A 62 -3.60 -3.27 2.72
CA PHE A 62 -3.70 -1.82 2.66
C PHE A 62 -5.12 -1.33 2.90
N ARG A 63 -6.08 -1.90 2.17
CA ARG A 63 -7.49 -1.53 2.30
C ARG A 63 -7.99 -1.70 3.73
N ALA A 64 -7.75 -2.87 4.30
CA ALA A 64 -8.23 -3.21 5.64
C ALA A 64 -7.56 -2.36 6.72
N TYR A 65 -6.25 -2.24 6.67
CA TYR A 65 -5.46 -1.51 7.66
C TYR A 65 -5.81 -0.03 7.68
N THR A 66 -5.79 0.62 6.52
CA THR A 66 -6.08 2.06 6.44
C THR A 66 -7.55 2.35 6.72
N GLY A 67 -8.46 1.54 6.20
CA GLY A 67 -9.90 1.68 6.47
C GLY A 67 -10.22 1.56 7.95
N SER A 68 -9.67 0.57 8.63
CA SER A 68 -9.84 0.40 10.07
C SER A 68 -9.26 1.58 10.87
N THR A 69 -8.09 2.08 10.47
CA THR A 69 -7.48 3.25 11.11
C THR A 69 -8.38 4.48 11.01
N LEU A 70 -8.90 4.77 9.82
CA LEU A 70 -9.77 5.93 9.62
C LEU A 70 -11.06 5.80 10.42
N ALA A 71 -11.68 4.61 10.42
CA ALA A 71 -12.91 4.37 11.17
C ALA A 71 -12.70 4.59 12.67
N ARG A 72 -11.63 4.05 13.24
CA ARG A 72 -11.32 4.20 14.67
C ARG A 72 -11.00 5.65 15.06
N ARG A 73 -10.42 6.42 14.14
CA ARG A 73 -10.07 7.82 14.39
C ARG A 73 -11.16 8.81 14.00
N GLY A 74 -12.27 8.33 13.44
CA GLY A 74 -13.36 9.19 12.98
C GLY A 74 -12.94 10.13 11.85
N LEU A 75 -12.02 9.69 10.99
CA LEU A 75 -11.50 10.49 9.89
C LEU A 75 -12.20 10.17 8.58
N PRO A 76 -12.37 11.19 7.71
CA PRO A 76 -12.93 10.96 6.38
C PRO A 76 -12.07 10.00 5.55
N ASP A 77 -12.73 9.21 4.69
CA ASP A 77 -12.06 8.31 3.76
C ASP A 77 -11.56 9.08 2.53
N THR A 78 -10.35 9.60 2.64
CA THR A 78 -9.69 10.42 1.61
C THR A 78 -8.33 9.84 1.26
N PRO A 79 -7.79 10.16 0.07
CA PRO A 79 -6.41 9.76 -0.29
C PRO A 79 -5.37 10.22 0.73
N ARG A 80 -5.47 11.46 1.20
CA ARG A 80 -4.59 12.00 2.23
C ARG A 80 -4.57 11.13 3.48
N ASN A 81 -5.73 10.85 4.02
CA ASN A 81 -5.85 10.11 5.27
C ASN A 81 -5.40 8.67 5.13
N ARG A 82 -5.73 8.02 4.02
CA ARG A 82 -5.26 6.67 3.74
C ARG A 82 -3.73 6.60 3.58
N ALA A 83 -3.15 7.54 2.83
CA ALA A 83 -1.70 7.61 2.66
C ALA A 83 -0.97 7.84 3.99
N ASN A 84 -1.45 8.77 4.79
CA ASN A 84 -0.86 9.05 6.10
C ASN A 84 -1.00 7.85 7.06
N ALA A 85 -2.15 7.21 7.09
CA ALA A 85 -2.36 6.01 7.91
C ALA A 85 -1.38 4.90 7.53
N TRP A 86 -1.14 4.72 6.23
CA TRP A 86 -0.21 3.72 5.74
C TRP A 86 1.23 4.04 6.12
N ARG A 87 1.67 5.28 5.90
CA ARG A 87 3.06 5.67 6.11
C ARG A 87 3.42 5.83 7.58
N PHE A 88 2.55 6.44 8.38
CA PHE A 88 2.88 6.87 9.72
C PHE A 88 2.22 6.05 10.83
N GLY A 89 1.23 5.23 10.48
CA GLY A 89 0.50 4.42 11.45
C GLY A 89 -0.62 5.17 12.17
N PRO A 90 -1.47 4.44 12.92
CA PRO A 90 -2.71 4.98 13.47
C PRO A 90 -2.53 5.98 14.60
N TYR A 91 -1.37 6.04 15.22
CA TYR A 91 -1.12 6.87 16.40
C TYR A 91 -0.31 8.12 16.12
N SER A 92 0.12 8.34 14.86
CA SER A 92 0.93 9.49 14.52
C SER A 92 0.12 10.78 14.54
N SER A 93 0.80 11.91 14.79
CA SER A 93 0.16 13.24 14.75
C SER A 93 -0.33 13.61 13.33
N ALA A 94 0.35 13.11 12.30
CA ALA A 94 -0.08 13.32 10.92
C ALA A 94 -1.48 12.76 10.68
N VAL A 95 -1.77 11.58 11.22
CA VAL A 95 -3.08 10.93 11.12
C VAL A 95 -4.09 11.61 12.04
N THR A 96 -3.79 11.78 13.31
CA THR A 96 -4.75 12.32 14.28
C THR A 96 -5.14 13.77 14.01
N ARG A 97 -4.26 14.55 13.36
CA ARG A 97 -4.52 15.94 12.98
C ARG A 97 -5.03 16.13 11.56
N ASN A 98 -5.21 15.03 10.82
CA ASN A 98 -5.60 15.10 9.40
C ASN A 98 -4.67 16.03 8.61
N ALA A 99 -3.37 15.90 8.85
CA ALA A 99 -2.37 16.82 8.28
C ALA A 99 -2.08 16.50 6.81
N GLU A 100 -1.81 17.52 6.01
CA GLU A 100 -1.21 17.35 4.71
C GLU A 100 0.29 17.13 4.89
N THR A 101 0.81 15.99 4.41
CA THR A 101 2.23 15.65 4.47
C THR A 101 2.86 15.62 3.08
N THR A 102 4.18 15.71 3.00
CA THR A 102 4.89 15.54 1.73
C THR A 102 4.56 14.19 1.10
N TYR A 103 4.47 13.14 1.91
CA TYR A 103 4.12 11.79 1.44
C TYR A 103 2.71 11.75 0.87
N SER A 104 1.71 12.27 1.59
CA SER A 104 0.33 12.27 1.11
C SER A 104 0.15 13.10 -0.16
N ARG A 105 0.84 14.23 -0.28
CA ARG A 105 0.82 15.04 -1.51
C ARG A 105 1.38 14.29 -2.71
N LYS A 106 2.52 13.63 -2.55
CA LYS A 106 3.12 12.82 -3.62
C LYS A 106 2.21 11.67 -4.02
N ALA A 107 1.62 10.99 -3.05
CA ALA A 107 0.70 9.89 -3.30
C ALA A 107 -0.54 10.35 -4.08
N GLU A 108 -1.15 11.47 -3.66
CA GLU A 108 -2.30 12.04 -4.35
C GLU A 108 -1.96 12.45 -5.79
N ALA A 109 -0.83 13.13 -6.00
CA ALA A 109 -0.40 13.55 -7.32
C ALA A 109 -0.19 12.36 -8.26
N LEU A 110 0.50 11.33 -7.81
CA LEU A 110 0.71 10.11 -8.61
C LEU A 110 -0.60 9.39 -8.90
N SER A 111 -1.51 9.32 -7.93
CA SER A 111 -2.79 8.63 -8.12
C SER A 111 -3.69 9.30 -9.16
N ARG A 112 -3.48 10.59 -9.43
CA ARG A 112 -4.19 11.36 -10.46
C ARG A 112 -3.48 11.33 -11.82
N ASP A 113 -2.26 10.85 -11.88
CA ASP A 113 -1.48 10.76 -13.12
C ASP A 113 -1.96 9.55 -13.94
N LEU A 114 -2.81 9.80 -14.93
CA LEU A 114 -3.39 8.76 -15.79
C LEU A 114 -2.30 7.97 -16.52
N SER A 115 -1.24 8.63 -16.95
CA SER A 115 -0.12 7.96 -17.62
C SER A 115 0.57 6.96 -16.72
N PHE A 116 0.76 7.29 -15.45
CA PHE A 116 1.29 6.39 -14.44
C PHE A 116 0.36 5.20 -14.20
N VAL A 117 -0.94 5.47 -13.98
CA VAL A 117 -1.94 4.43 -13.68
C VAL A 117 -2.08 3.45 -14.84
N GLU A 118 -2.06 3.92 -16.08
CA GLU A 118 -2.16 3.09 -17.28
C GLU A 118 -0.96 2.17 -17.48
N LYS A 119 0.25 2.66 -17.21
CA LYS A 119 1.49 1.90 -17.40
C LYS A 119 1.80 0.93 -16.28
N TRP A 120 1.31 1.22 -15.08
CA TRP A 120 1.64 0.48 -13.89
C TRP A 120 1.22 -1.00 -13.93
N PRO A 121 0.02 -1.38 -14.38
CA PRO A 121 -0.38 -2.78 -14.45
C PRO A 121 0.54 -3.65 -15.31
N LEU A 122 1.05 -3.10 -16.41
CA LEU A 122 1.98 -3.82 -17.30
C LEU A 122 3.30 -4.11 -16.61
N LYS A 123 3.85 -3.12 -15.88
CA LYS A 123 5.08 -3.30 -15.11
C LYS A 123 4.89 -4.33 -13.99
N ALA A 124 3.78 -4.27 -13.29
CA ALA A 124 3.44 -5.24 -12.24
C ALA A 124 3.30 -6.65 -12.79
N GLN A 125 2.66 -6.83 -13.96
CA GLN A 125 2.54 -8.11 -14.63
C GLN A 125 3.92 -8.66 -15.04
N SER A 126 4.79 -7.81 -15.56
CA SER A 126 6.15 -8.20 -15.93
C SER A 126 6.92 -8.74 -14.73
N GLN A 127 6.85 -8.04 -13.60
CA GLN A 127 7.49 -8.47 -12.35
C GLN A 127 6.88 -9.76 -11.80
N ALA A 128 5.57 -9.90 -11.84
CA ALA A 128 4.88 -11.10 -11.41
C ALA A 128 5.27 -12.32 -12.27
N ASN A 129 5.39 -12.13 -13.59
CA ASN A 129 5.83 -13.17 -14.51
C ASN A 129 7.28 -13.58 -14.23
N ALA A 130 8.17 -12.63 -13.98
CA ALA A 130 9.55 -12.94 -13.62
C ALA A 130 9.64 -13.80 -12.36
N LEU A 131 8.82 -13.52 -11.36
CA LEU A 131 8.77 -14.30 -10.11
C LEU A 131 8.23 -15.74 -10.34
N ARG A 132 7.24 -15.89 -11.23
CA ARG A 132 6.68 -17.21 -11.55
C ARG A 132 7.69 -18.14 -12.21
N HIS A 133 8.68 -17.59 -12.90
CA HIS A 133 9.72 -18.37 -13.61
C HIS A 133 10.95 -18.64 -12.75
N ARG A 134 10.96 -18.21 -11.47
CA ARG A 134 12.03 -18.58 -10.55
C ARG A 134 11.96 -20.07 -10.22
N PRO A 135 13.12 -20.78 -10.17
CA PRO A 135 13.14 -22.17 -9.70
C PRO A 135 12.54 -22.28 -8.31
N GLN A 136 11.74 -23.31 -8.07
CA GLN A 136 11.08 -23.51 -6.76
C GLN A 136 12.07 -23.73 -5.62
N ASN A 137 13.24 -24.28 -5.90
CA ASN A 137 14.30 -24.49 -4.94
C ASN A 137 15.07 -23.22 -4.57
N ALA A 138 14.78 -22.10 -5.17
CA ALA A 138 15.37 -20.78 -4.86
C ALA A 138 14.64 -20.04 -3.73
N ARG A 139 13.69 -20.69 -3.07
CA ARG A 139 12.95 -20.12 -1.95
C ARG A 139 13.79 -20.04 -0.69
#